data_2a60def4ab6e827be795159201727455
#
_entry.id   2a60def4ab6e827be795159201727455
#
_cell.length_a   1.000
_cell.length_b   1.000
_cell.length_c   1.000
_cell.angle_alpha   90.00
_cell.angle_beta   90.00
_cell.angle_gamma   90.00
#
_symmetry.space_group_name_H-M   'P 1'
#
loop_
_entity.id
_entity.type
_entity.pdbx_description
1 polymer ?
#
loop_
_entity_poly.entity_id
_entity_poly.type
_entity_poly.pdbx_seq_one_letter_code
_entity_poly.pdbx_strand_id
1 'polypeptide(L)'
;MKGKIFLHNVLLLLLVFGFVESWGYSQEQKQEEKKEEQKEPEAVDIEDAAKEGNKAPDVGYTKEEYDEFQKALNKPDLKLRAEGLSQFIKTHPSSKLNEHAMNAFPTIMKQLYEQKDMATLGSVAEGFLQMKPDDVLALGSAMEAFHSTRDYAKAVKYGEAYYVKQPSAQVAQLLAHSYGELKNDAKFASYAEKCIPEMNAKDAFPYSAKLSYYYADRKDIPRAAQHCQKMMAAYGEGETPPGYTSERWVQEKARAYSIIGRNYYERKQFGNAVGAYNNSLKYYRQNDEAYYYLGMCFWQANDSVTALKSFAKAYSLNKPYSKTARSSMETLYKQLHNGSLEGIDAILRTATAEMK
;
A
#
# COMPACT_ATOMS: atom_id res chain seq x y z
N MET A 1 8.05 3.97 24.17
CA MET A 1 7.96 3.25 22.89
C MET A 1 7.61 4.17 21.70
N LYS A 2 8.28 5.34 21.57
CA LYS A 2 8.00 6.32 20.49
C LYS A 2 9.12 6.46 19.45
N GLY A 3 10.16 5.62 19.52
CA GLY A 3 11.39 5.85 18.74
C GLY A 3 11.59 5.01 17.48
N LYS A 4 10.80 3.97 17.21
CA LYS A 4 11.03 3.08 16.05
C LYS A 4 10.19 3.36 14.81
N ILE A 5 9.14 4.16 14.92
CA ILE A 5 8.33 4.58 13.74
C ILE A 5 9.07 5.67 12.95
N PHE A 6 10.03 6.36 13.59
CA PHE A 6 10.75 7.50 13.01
C PHE A 6 11.78 7.11 11.94
N LEU A 7 12.34 5.89 11.99
CA LEU A 7 13.40 5.48 11.04
C LEU A 7 12.82 5.03 9.68
N HIS A 8 11.58 4.52 9.64
CA HIS A 8 10.93 4.10 8.38
C HIS A 8 10.50 5.27 7.50
N ASN A 9 10.09 6.38 8.12
CA ASN A 9 9.71 7.59 7.38
C ASN A 9 10.92 8.35 6.81
N VAL A 10 12.11 8.20 7.39
CA VAL A 10 13.32 8.86 6.89
C VAL A 10 13.88 8.19 5.62
N LEU A 11 13.68 6.89 5.45
CA LEU A 11 14.14 6.18 4.24
C LEU A 11 13.21 6.43 3.03
N LEU A 12 11.92 6.67 3.26
CA LEU A 12 10.98 7.06 2.21
C LEU A 12 11.24 8.49 1.71
N LEU A 13 11.75 9.35 2.60
CA LEU A 13 12.01 10.77 2.36
C LEU A 13 13.10 11.04 1.30
N LEU A 14 14.02 10.12 1.09
CA LEU A 14 15.10 10.27 0.10
C LEU A 14 14.68 9.96 -1.34
N LEU A 15 13.46 9.44 -1.56
CA LEU A 15 13.11 8.86 -2.86
C LEU A 15 12.44 9.83 -3.84
N VAL A 16 11.69 10.83 -3.39
CA VAL A 16 11.06 11.79 -4.33
C VAL A 16 12.09 12.81 -4.82
N PHE A 17 13.00 13.28 -3.98
CA PHE A 17 14.05 14.24 -4.36
C PHE A 17 15.38 13.56 -4.71
N GLY A 18 15.68 12.38 -4.17
CA GLY A 18 16.87 11.60 -4.56
C GLY A 18 16.75 10.95 -5.95
N PHE A 19 15.53 10.71 -6.46
CA PHE A 19 15.31 10.17 -7.80
C PHE A 19 15.47 11.20 -8.92
N VAL A 20 15.31 12.49 -8.63
CA VAL A 20 15.62 13.56 -9.60
C VAL A 20 17.12 13.62 -9.88
N GLU A 21 17.98 13.22 -8.92
CA GLU A 21 19.44 13.17 -9.13
C GLU A 21 19.94 11.88 -9.79
N SER A 22 19.20 10.77 -9.77
CA SER A 22 19.69 9.46 -10.24
C SER A 22 19.18 9.03 -11.61
N TRP A 23 18.20 9.71 -12.20
CA TRP A 23 17.68 9.35 -13.52
C TRP A 23 18.05 10.38 -14.59
N GLY A 24 19.11 10.07 -15.31
CA GLY A 24 19.25 10.28 -16.75
C GLY A 24 19.17 11.69 -17.31
N TYR A 25 19.34 12.74 -16.52
CA TYR A 25 19.78 13.99 -17.13
C TYR A 25 21.24 13.82 -17.54
N SER A 26 21.47 13.86 -18.84
CA SER A 26 22.84 13.87 -19.36
C SER A 26 23.60 15.04 -18.73
N GLN A 27 24.90 14.89 -18.55
CA GLN A 27 25.72 15.98 -17.98
C GLN A 27 25.60 17.29 -18.78
N GLU A 28 25.18 17.20 -20.04
CA GLU A 28 24.91 18.36 -20.91
C GLU A 28 23.65 19.11 -20.49
N GLN A 29 22.55 18.42 -20.14
CA GLN A 29 21.34 19.08 -19.64
C GLN A 29 21.55 19.72 -18.27
N LYS A 30 22.35 19.09 -17.39
CA LYS A 30 22.72 19.71 -16.09
C LYS A 30 23.57 20.98 -16.25
N GLN A 31 24.33 21.12 -17.33
CA GLN A 31 25.09 22.33 -17.62
C GLN A 31 24.23 23.42 -18.28
N GLU A 32 23.23 23.07 -19.05
CA GLU A 32 22.27 24.02 -19.60
C GLU A 32 21.31 24.54 -18.53
N GLU A 33 20.73 23.68 -17.68
CA GLU A 33 19.90 24.13 -16.55
C GLU A 33 20.67 25.03 -15.56
N LYS A 34 21.94 24.70 -15.23
CA LYS A 34 22.77 25.58 -14.40
C LYS A 34 23.08 26.91 -15.04
N LYS A 35 23.06 27.01 -16.37
CA LYS A 35 23.24 28.29 -17.07
C LYS A 35 21.94 29.08 -17.14
N GLU A 36 20.77 28.40 -17.15
CA GLU A 36 19.46 29.08 -17.13
C GLU A 36 19.05 29.51 -15.72
N GLU A 37 19.35 28.68 -14.66
CA GLU A 37 19.08 29.05 -13.26
C GLU A 37 19.85 30.31 -12.78
N GLN A 38 20.92 30.73 -13.48
CA GLN A 38 21.73 31.87 -13.09
C GLN A 38 21.40 33.16 -13.87
N LYS A 39 20.45 33.15 -14.80
CA LYS A 39 19.98 34.37 -15.39
C LYS A 39 18.79 34.91 -14.61
N GLU A 40 19.09 35.72 -13.60
CA GLU A 40 18.07 36.69 -13.14
C GLU A 40 17.58 37.51 -14.35
N PRO A 41 16.28 37.79 -14.48
CA PRO A 41 15.82 38.69 -15.51
C PRO A 41 16.53 40.01 -15.34
N GLU A 42 17.35 40.38 -16.34
CA GLU A 42 18.08 41.66 -16.30
C GLU A 42 17.06 42.78 -16.10
N ALA A 43 17.25 43.55 -15.03
CA ALA A 43 16.52 44.79 -14.85
C ALA A 43 16.97 45.74 -15.96
N VAL A 44 16.28 45.75 -17.08
CA VAL A 44 16.51 46.76 -18.12
C VAL A 44 16.04 48.10 -17.51
N ASP A 45 16.96 49.01 -17.33
CA ASP A 45 16.62 50.34 -16.82
C ASP A 45 15.87 51.09 -17.92
N ILE A 46 14.53 50.97 -17.88
CA ILE A 46 13.61 51.54 -18.87
C ILE A 46 13.64 53.07 -18.86
N GLU A 47 14.06 53.69 -17.74
CA GLU A 47 14.20 55.15 -17.62
C GLU A 47 15.39 55.69 -18.41
N ASP A 48 16.53 54.95 -18.49
CA ASP A 48 17.68 55.38 -19.27
C ASP A 48 17.49 55.17 -20.78
N ALA A 49 16.81 54.11 -21.19
CA ALA A 49 16.47 53.85 -22.60
C ALA A 49 15.50 54.88 -23.18
N ALA A 50 14.59 55.41 -22.40
CA ALA A 50 13.63 56.45 -22.81
C ALA A 50 14.28 57.83 -23.01
N LYS A 51 15.45 58.10 -22.40
CA LYS A 51 16.17 59.34 -22.54
C LYS A 51 17.00 59.47 -23.83
N GLU A 52 17.32 58.31 -24.44
CA GLU A 52 18.17 58.26 -25.65
C GLU A 52 17.36 58.19 -26.96
N GLY A 53 16.04 58.37 -26.96
CA GLY A 53 15.21 58.34 -28.17
C GLY A 53 15.14 56.99 -28.87
N ASN A 54 15.76 55.97 -28.35
CA ASN A 54 15.59 54.58 -28.80
C ASN A 54 14.35 53.99 -28.15
N LYS A 55 13.46 53.36 -28.92
CA LYS A 55 12.37 52.52 -28.38
C LYS A 55 13.01 51.51 -27.47
N ALA A 56 12.62 51.55 -26.16
CA ALA A 56 12.99 50.50 -25.21
C ALA A 56 12.71 49.13 -25.86
N PRO A 57 13.62 48.17 -25.74
CA PRO A 57 13.38 46.84 -26.27
C PRO A 57 12.07 46.32 -25.64
N ASP A 58 11.21 45.70 -26.47
CA ASP A 58 9.98 45.06 -26.00
C ASP A 58 10.37 43.82 -25.18
N VAL A 59 10.63 44.04 -23.90
CA VAL A 59 10.97 42.97 -22.95
C VAL A 59 9.76 42.12 -22.58
N GLY A 60 8.54 42.56 -22.99
CA GLY A 60 7.30 41.82 -22.79
C GLY A 60 6.75 41.87 -21.36
N TYR A 61 7.15 42.88 -20.58
CA TYR A 61 6.61 43.24 -19.27
C TYR A 61 6.87 44.71 -18.97
N THR A 62 6.04 45.31 -18.09
CA THR A 62 6.21 46.71 -17.62
C THR A 62 7.10 46.77 -16.38
N LYS A 63 7.54 47.99 -16.00
CA LYS A 63 8.26 48.21 -14.74
C LYS A 63 7.42 47.84 -13.55
N GLU A 64 6.14 48.18 -13.55
CA GLU A 64 5.19 47.83 -12.50
C GLU A 64 5.07 46.32 -12.34
N GLU A 65 4.97 45.56 -13.43
CA GLU A 65 4.95 44.10 -13.40
C GLU A 65 6.25 43.53 -12.81
N TYR A 66 7.39 44.09 -13.18
CA TYR A 66 8.68 43.66 -12.64
C TYR A 66 8.79 43.93 -11.14
N ASP A 67 8.39 45.09 -10.68
CA ASP A 67 8.41 45.45 -9.25
C ASP A 67 7.47 44.56 -8.43
N GLU A 68 6.26 44.27 -8.94
CA GLU A 68 5.31 43.36 -8.31
C GLU A 68 5.87 41.90 -8.27
N PHE A 69 6.46 41.43 -9.36
CA PHE A 69 7.11 40.13 -9.42
C PHE A 69 8.23 40.04 -8.40
N GLN A 70 9.16 41.01 -8.34
CA GLN A 70 10.27 41.04 -7.39
C GLN A 70 9.77 41.10 -5.94
N LYS A 71 8.73 41.90 -5.66
CA LYS A 71 8.09 41.95 -4.35
C LYS A 71 7.49 40.59 -3.94
N ALA A 72 6.94 39.83 -4.88
CA ALA A 72 6.42 38.50 -4.62
C ALA A 72 7.56 37.49 -4.39
N LEU A 73 8.60 37.51 -5.25
CA LEU A 73 9.71 36.58 -5.24
C LEU A 73 10.58 36.73 -3.98
N ASN A 74 10.78 37.95 -3.49
CA ASN A 74 11.63 38.25 -2.35
C ASN A 74 10.95 38.15 -0.98
N LYS A 75 9.70 37.63 -0.91
CA LYS A 75 9.07 37.36 0.37
C LYS A 75 9.85 36.27 1.12
N PRO A 76 10.21 36.51 2.40
CA PRO A 76 11.00 35.53 3.18
C PRO A 76 10.21 34.27 3.51
N ASP A 77 8.91 34.40 3.72
CA ASP A 77 8.00 33.28 3.98
C ASP A 77 7.64 32.57 2.67
N LEU A 78 7.91 31.27 2.59
CA LEU A 78 7.73 30.47 1.37
C LEU A 78 6.28 30.35 0.92
N LYS A 79 5.33 30.31 1.88
CA LYS A 79 3.91 30.27 1.57
C LYS A 79 3.46 31.60 0.96
N LEU A 80 3.82 32.70 1.61
CA LEU A 80 3.48 34.04 1.12
C LEU A 80 4.16 34.33 -0.22
N ARG A 81 5.39 33.79 -0.44
CA ARG A 81 6.07 33.86 -1.73
C ARG A 81 5.28 33.14 -2.82
N ALA A 82 4.88 31.89 -2.60
CA ALA A 82 4.09 31.12 -3.53
C ALA A 82 2.71 31.77 -3.83
N GLU A 83 2.04 32.28 -2.79
CA GLU A 83 0.79 33.02 -2.94
C GLU A 83 0.97 34.29 -3.76
N GLY A 84 2.04 35.05 -3.50
CA GLY A 84 2.37 36.27 -4.25
C GLY A 84 2.65 35.98 -5.73
N LEU A 85 3.46 34.97 -6.02
CA LEU A 85 3.74 34.54 -7.39
C LEU A 85 2.48 34.02 -8.12
N SER A 86 1.65 33.24 -7.42
CA SER A 86 0.36 32.81 -7.98
C SER A 86 -0.57 33.97 -8.28
N GLN A 87 -0.60 34.99 -7.42
CA GLN A 87 -1.39 36.20 -7.64
C GLN A 87 -0.84 37.01 -8.82
N PHE A 88 0.48 37.16 -8.92
CA PHE A 88 1.13 37.84 -10.03
C PHE A 88 0.75 37.19 -11.38
N ILE A 89 0.86 35.87 -11.51
CA ILE A 89 0.49 35.14 -12.72
C ILE A 89 -0.99 35.38 -13.11
N LYS A 90 -1.89 35.43 -12.12
CA LYS A 90 -3.32 35.66 -12.34
C LYS A 90 -3.62 37.10 -12.79
N THR A 91 -2.93 38.09 -12.22
CA THR A 91 -3.16 39.52 -12.54
C THR A 91 -2.49 39.92 -13.83
N HIS A 92 -1.39 39.27 -14.22
CA HIS A 92 -0.61 39.61 -15.40
C HIS A 92 -0.48 38.41 -16.37
N PRO A 93 -1.61 37.87 -16.92
CA PRO A 93 -1.58 36.59 -17.68
C PRO A 93 -0.74 36.65 -18.95
N SER A 94 -0.47 37.83 -19.48
CA SER A 94 0.34 38.03 -20.71
C SER A 94 1.79 38.41 -20.43
N SER A 95 2.19 38.57 -19.16
CA SER A 95 3.56 38.96 -18.81
C SER A 95 4.56 37.85 -19.11
N LYS A 96 5.68 38.17 -19.73
CA LYS A 96 6.79 37.23 -19.90
C LYS A 96 7.45 36.79 -18.60
N LEU A 97 7.24 37.52 -17.50
CA LEU A 97 7.72 37.15 -16.16
C LEU A 97 6.98 35.94 -15.60
N ASN A 98 5.86 35.53 -16.18
CA ASN A 98 5.10 34.36 -15.75
C ASN A 98 5.93 33.07 -15.81
N GLU A 99 6.82 32.93 -16.79
CA GLU A 99 7.73 31.79 -16.86
C GLU A 99 8.68 31.74 -15.67
N HIS A 100 9.29 32.90 -15.33
CA HIS A 100 10.16 33.01 -14.15
C HIS A 100 9.40 32.77 -12.85
N ALA A 101 8.17 33.29 -12.75
CA ALA A 101 7.29 33.04 -11.59
C ALA A 101 6.96 31.55 -11.43
N MET A 102 6.65 30.87 -12.54
CA MET A 102 6.38 29.42 -12.55
C MET A 102 7.63 28.62 -12.17
N ASN A 103 8.79 29.02 -12.66
CA ASN A 103 10.07 28.33 -12.39
C ASN A 103 10.55 28.48 -10.93
N ALA A 104 9.99 29.39 -10.15
CA ALA A 104 10.29 29.50 -8.73
C ALA A 104 9.59 28.42 -7.86
N PHE A 105 8.48 27.84 -8.30
CA PHE A 105 7.71 26.89 -7.50
C PHE A 105 8.44 25.60 -7.16
N PRO A 106 9.20 24.95 -8.08
CA PRO A 106 10.01 23.78 -7.75
C PRO A 106 10.97 24.05 -6.58
N THR A 107 11.65 25.19 -6.58
CA THR A 107 12.56 25.58 -5.49
C THR A 107 11.82 25.81 -4.17
N ILE A 108 10.65 26.46 -4.21
CA ILE A 108 9.82 26.66 -3.02
C ILE A 108 9.36 25.32 -2.45
N MET A 109 8.85 24.41 -3.30
CA MET A 109 8.43 23.08 -2.87
C MET A 109 9.58 22.27 -2.27
N LYS A 110 10.77 22.31 -2.88
CA LYS A 110 11.98 21.68 -2.35
C LYS A 110 12.35 22.22 -0.97
N GLN A 111 12.37 23.53 -0.79
CA GLN A 111 12.70 24.17 0.51
C GLN A 111 11.68 23.80 1.59
N LEU A 112 10.38 23.79 1.28
CA LEU A 112 9.33 23.37 2.21
C LEU A 112 9.49 21.90 2.63
N TYR A 113 9.86 21.05 1.68
CA TYR A 113 10.13 19.65 1.91
C TYR A 113 11.34 19.46 2.86
N GLU A 114 12.45 20.16 2.60
CA GLU A 114 13.66 20.13 3.45
C GLU A 114 13.36 20.63 4.87
N GLN A 115 12.51 21.66 5.00
CA GLN A 115 12.02 22.17 6.28
C GLN A 115 11.00 21.26 6.96
N LYS A 116 10.52 20.21 6.27
CA LYS A 116 9.46 19.30 6.72
C LYS A 116 8.11 19.99 6.99
N ASP A 117 7.88 21.14 6.37
CA ASP A 117 6.58 21.82 6.41
C ASP A 117 5.62 21.20 5.39
N MET A 118 5.16 19.98 5.69
CA MET A 118 4.28 19.22 4.80
C MET A 118 2.91 19.88 4.62
N ALA A 119 2.42 20.62 5.61
CA ALA A 119 1.14 21.30 5.48
C ALA A 119 1.20 22.42 4.43
N THR A 120 2.24 23.25 4.48
CA THR A 120 2.47 24.31 3.50
C THR A 120 2.83 23.72 2.14
N LEU A 121 3.68 22.67 2.08
CA LEU A 121 4.03 21.99 0.85
C LEU A 121 2.80 21.49 0.10
N GLY A 122 1.87 20.82 0.81
CA GLY A 122 0.63 20.35 0.20
C GLY A 122 -0.21 21.46 -0.40
N SER A 123 -0.33 22.57 0.32
CA SER A 123 -1.09 23.76 -0.15
C SER A 123 -0.44 24.42 -1.36
N VAL A 124 0.89 24.58 -1.37
CA VAL A 124 1.65 25.17 -2.47
C VAL A 124 1.59 24.28 -3.71
N ALA A 125 1.81 22.97 -3.54
CA ALA A 125 1.74 22.02 -4.64
C ALA A 125 0.33 21.96 -5.24
N GLU A 126 -0.72 21.91 -4.41
CA GLU A 126 -2.11 21.94 -4.87
C GLU A 126 -2.44 23.24 -5.62
N GLY A 127 -1.96 24.41 -5.14
CA GLY A 127 -2.10 25.70 -5.82
C GLY A 127 -1.39 25.73 -7.17
N PHE A 128 -0.17 25.17 -7.24
CA PHE A 128 0.59 25.08 -8.48
C PHE A 128 -0.07 24.15 -9.50
N LEU A 129 -0.66 23.04 -9.05
CA LEU A 129 -1.42 22.12 -9.90
C LEU A 129 -2.69 22.73 -10.52
N GLN A 130 -3.22 23.83 -9.99
CA GLN A 130 -4.29 24.59 -10.66
C GLN A 130 -3.79 25.29 -11.93
N MET A 131 -2.51 25.63 -11.99
CA MET A 131 -1.87 26.28 -13.13
C MET A 131 -1.23 25.27 -14.09
N LYS A 132 -0.61 24.21 -13.53
CA LYS A 132 0.01 23.07 -14.26
C LYS A 132 -0.52 21.73 -13.72
N PRO A 133 -1.70 21.26 -14.17
CA PRO A 133 -2.36 20.07 -13.60
C PRO A 133 -1.54 18.78 -13.72
N ASP A 134 -0.64 18.73 -14.69
CA ASP A 134 0.15 17.54 -15.02
C ASP A 134 1.61 17.61 -14.56
N ASP A 135 1.97 18.60 -13.76
CA ASP A 135 3.34 18.75 -13.27
C ASP A 135 3.72 17.59 -12.33
N VAL A 136 4.72 16.82 -12.73
CA VAL A 136 5.12 15.59 -12.04
C VAL A 136 5.66 15.86 -10.64
N LEU A 137 6.48 16.92 -10.49
CA LEU A 137 7.04 17.29 -9.20
C LEU A 137 5.93 17.73 -8.22
N ALA A 138 5.00 18.55 -8.68
CA ALA A 138 3.90 19.02 -7.86
C ALA A 138 2.93 17.89 -7.49
N LEU A 139 2.64 16.95 -8.41
CA LEU A 139 1.83 15.76 -8.11
C LEU A 139 2.49 14.89 -7.02
N GLY A 140 3.79 14.63 -7.15
CA GLY A 140 4.54 13.86 -6.15
C GLY A 140 4.61 14.57 -4.80
N SER A 141 4.89 15.88 -4.81
CA SER A 141 4.92 16.71 -3.60
C SER A 141 3.57 16.76 -2.88
N ALA A 142 2.48 16.94 -3.63
CA ALA A 142 1.12 16.94 -3.09
C ALA A 142 0.76 15.56 -2.48
N MET A 143 1.02 14.47 -3.19
CA MET A 143 0.79 13.11 -2.69
C MET A 143 1.49 12.89 -1.35
N GLU A 144 2.77 13.18 -1.27
CA GLU A 144 3.57 12.93 -0.08
C GLU A 144 3.18 13.84 1.09
N ALA A 145 2.96 15.12 0.80
CA ALA A 145 2.53 16.10 1.78
C ALA A 145 1.18 15.72 2.40
N PHE A 146 0.18 15.39 1.58
CA PHE A 146 -1.13 14.98 2.08
C PHE A 146 -1.12 13.61 2.76
N HIS A 147 -0.28 12.67 2.31
CA HIS A 147 -0.07 11.42 3.04
C HIS A 147 0.52 11.67 4.43
N SER A 148 1.55 12.52 4.53
CA SER A 148 2.22 12.85 5.79
C SER A 148 1.31 13.58 6.78
N THR A 149 0.43 14.44 6.28
CA THR A 149 -0.59 15.18 7.07
C THR A 149 -1.87 14.37 7.29
N ARG A 150 -1.94 13.14 6.80
CA ARG A 150 -3.07 12.20 6.90
C ARG A 150 -4.34 12.66 6.17
N ASP A 151 -4.24 13.56 5.23
CA ASP A 151 -5.31 13.83 4.28
C ASP A 151 -5.27 12.78 3.16
N TYR A 152 -5.65 11.55 3.52
CA TYR A 152 -5.55 10.41 2.61
C TYR A 152 -6.42 10.56 1.36
N ALA A 153 -7.51 11.33 1.42
CA ALA A 153 -8.35 11.59 0.26
C ALA A 153 -7.61 12.41 -0.81
N LYS A 154 -6.89 13.46 -0.40
CA LYS A 154 -6.03 14.21 -1.31
C LYS A 154 -4.79 13.42 -1.71
N ALA A 155 -4.19 12.66 -0.79
CA ALA A 155 -3.04 11.82 -1.07
C ALA A 155 -3.32 10.84 -2.21
N VAL A 156 -4.47 10.15 -2.21
CA VAL A 156 -4.82 9.22 -3.29
C VAL A 156 -5.18 9.95 -4.59
N LYS A 157 -5.83 11.11 -4.51
CA LYS A 157 -6.16 11.93 -5.69
C LYS A 157 -4.91 12.28 -6.50
N TYR A 158 -3.92 12.87 -5.85
CA TYR A 158 -2.67 13.28 -6.49
C TYR A 158 -1.73 12.09 -6.74
N GLY A 159 -1.74 11.12 -5.84
CA GLY A 159 -0.93 9.92 -5.95
C GLY A 159 -1.31 9.03 -7.13
N GLU A 160 -2.59 8.88 -7.46
CA GLU A 160 -3.01 8.15 -8.65
C GLU A 160 -2.55 8.85 -9.94
N ALA A 161 -2.68 10.18 -10.00
CA ALA A 161 -2.20 10.96 -11.13
C ALA A 161 -0.67 10.87 -11.27
N TYR A 162 0.06 10.93 -10.14
CA TYR A 162 1.50 10.73 -10.13
C TYR A 162 1.90 9.32 -10.56
N TYR A 163 1.20 8.28 -10.05
CA TYR A 163 1.49 6.88 -10.37
C TYR A 163 1.35 6.56 -11.85
N VAL A 164 0.41 7.21 -12.55
CA VAL A 164 0.26 7.05 -14.01
C VAL A 164 1.50 7.52 -14.76
N LYS A 165 2.15 8.58 -14.27
CA LYS A 165 3.34 9.17 -14.89
C LYS A 165 4.64 8.52 -14.43
N GLN A 166 4.70 8.14 -13.16
CA GLN A 166 5.88 7.60 -12.48
C GLN A 166 5.49 6.38 -11.64
N PRO A 167 5.18 5.22 -12.28
CA PRO A 167 4.85 4.00 -11.55
C PRO A 167 6.07 3.46 -10.81
N SER A 168 5.92 3.23 -9.49
CA SER A 168 6.94 2.58 -8.66
C SER A 168 6.30 1.83 -7.50
N ALA A 169 7.04 0.88 -6.92
CA ALA A 169 6.59 0.14 -5.74
C ALA A 169 6.39 1.06 -4.54
N GLN A 170 7.21 2.09 -4.39
CA GLN A 170 7.12 3.06 -3.30
C GLN A 170 5.83 3.88 -3.39
N VAL A 171 5.51 4.38 -4.58
CA VAL A 171 4.23 5.11 -4.80
C VAL A 171 3.05 4.17 -4.60
N ALA A 172 3.13 2.92 -5.09
CA ALA A 172 2.10 1.92 -4.85
C ALA A 172 1.92 1.62 -3.36
N GLN A 173 3.00 1.62 -2.57
CA GLN A 173 2.95 1.45 -1.12
C GLN A 173 2.20 2.60 -0.43
N LEU A 174 2.50 3.85 -0.78
CA LEU A 174 1.81 5.03 -0.25
C LEU A 174 0.32 5.00 -0.59
N LEU A 175 -0.01 4.65 -1.83
CA LEU A 175 -1.40 4.50 -2.27
C LEU A 175 -2.12 3.36 -1.54
N ALA A 176 -1.48 2.20 -1.39
CA ALA A 176 -2.03 1.08 -0.64
C ALA A 176 -2.31 1.48 0.82
N HIS A 177 -1.35 2.13 1.49
CA HIS A 177 -1.55 2.62 2.86
C HIS A 177 -2.72 3.60 2.92
N SER A 178 -2.72 4.62 2.07
CA SER A 178 -3.77 5.65 2.06
C SER A 178 -5.16 5.06 1.79
N TYR A 179 -5.29 4.11 0.85
CA TYR A 179 -6.54 3.40 0.60
C TYR A 179 -6.94 2.47 1.76
N GLY A 180 -5.96 1.92 2.47
CA GLY A 180 -6.19 1.16 3.70
C GLY A 180 -6.85 1.99 4.79
N GLU A 181 -6.38 3.22 5.00
CA GLU A 181 -6.93 4.19 5.94
C GLU A 181 -8.34 4.67 5.52
N LEU A 182 -8.55 4.84 4.22
CA LEU A 182 -9.86 5.17 3.63
C LEU A 182 -10.84 3.97 3.61
N LYS A 183 -10.43 2.79 4.08
CA LYS A 183 -11.21 1.54 4.06
C LYS A 183 -11.68 1.12 2.66
N ASN A 184 -10.94 1.50 1.64
CA ASN A 184 -11.18 1.07 0.27
C ASN A 184 -10.34 -0.19 -0.02
N ASP A 185 -10.85 -1.35 0.43
CA ASP A 185 -10.12 -2.61 0.36
C ASP A 185 -9.81 -3.07 -1.07
N ALA A 186 -10.62 -2.70 -2.06
CA ALA A 186 -10.37 -3.05 -3.46
C ALA A 186 -9.16 -2.30 -4.03
N LYS A 187 -9.08 -1.00 -3.79
CA LYS A 187 -7.93 -0.18 -4.21
C LYS A 187 -6.68 -0.51 -3.37
N PHE A 188 -6.86 -0.72 -2.05
CA PHE A 188 -5.79 -1.26 -1.20
C PHE A 188 -5.18 -2.51 -1.83
N ALA A 189 -5.99 -3.51 -2.14
CA ALA A 189 -5.51 -4.78 -2.72
C ALA A 189 -4.78 -4.55 -4.04
N SER A 190 -5.33 -3.71 -4.92
CA SER A 190 -4.72 -3.41 -6.23
C SER A 190 -3.31 -2.82 -6.11
N TYR A 191 -3.08 -1.91 -5.16
CA TYR A 191 -1.77 -1.28 -4.98
C TYR A 191 -0.83 -2.11 -4.10
N ALA A 192 -1.36 -2.83 -3.11
CA ALA A 192 -0.57 -3.74 -2.28
C ALA A 192 0.07 -4.87 -3.10
N GLU A 193 -0.65 -5.45 -4.06
CA GLU A 193 -0.09 -6.45 -4.99
C GLU A 193 1.08 -5.91 -5.82
N LYS A 194 1.10 -4.62 -6.11
CA LYS A 194 2.15 -3.99 -6.91
C LYS A 194 3.42 -3.69 -6.09
N CYS A 195 3.29 -3.38 -4.80
CA CYS A 195 4.44 -3.03 -3.97
C CYS A 195 5.08 -4.24 -3.25
N ILE A 196 4.29 -5.26 -2.88
CA ILE A 196 4.78 -6.44 -2.14
C ILE A 196 5.99 -7.14 -2.79
N PRO A 197 6.07 -7.30 -4.15
CA PRO A 197 7.21 -8.00 -4.76
C PRO A 197 8.57 -7.35 -4.49
N GLU A 198 8.61 -6.05 -4.24
CA GLU A 198 9.85 -5.31 -3.98
C GLU A 198 10.13 -5.10 -2.49
N MET A 199 9.24 -5.59 -1.60
CA MET A 199 9.38 -5.48 -0.16
C MET A 199 10.14 -6.67 0.43
N ASN A 200 10.89 -6.45 1.51
CA ASN A 200 11.32 -7.55 2.35
C ASN A 200 10.12 -8.19 3.08
N ALA A 201 10.30 -9.41 3.56
CA ALA A 201 9.20 -10.19 4.14
C ALA A 201 8.51 -9.49 5.33
N LYS A 202 9.27 -8.81 6.21
CA LYS A 202 8.71 -8.13 7.39
C LYS A 202 7.91 -6.89 7.03
N ASP A 203 8.35 -6.14 6.02
CA ASP A 203 7.63 -4.96 5.52
C ASP A 203 6.38 -5.37 4.71
N ALA A 204 6.44 -6.47 3.97
CA ALA A 204 5.31 -7.05 3.24
C ALA A 204 4.25 -7.70 4.15
N PHE A 205 4.61 -8.03 5.40
CA PHE A 205 3.73 -8.74 6.33
C PHE A 205 2.35 -8.09 6.53
N PRO A 206 2.23 -6.78 6.89
CA PRO A 206 0.92 -6.17 7.16
C PRO A 206 0.03 -6.16 5.92
N TYR A 207 0.61 -5.98 4.74
CA TYR A 207 -0.11 -6.02 3.45
C TYR A 207 -0.58 -7.46 3.15
N SER A 208 0.31 -8.43 3.28
CA SER A 208 0.00 -9.85 3.04
C SER A 208 -1.04 -10.37 4.04
N ALA A 209 -0.95 -9.99 5.31
CA ALA A 209 -1.96 -10.32 6.30
C ALA A 209 -3.34 -9.80 5.89
N LYS A 210 -3.46 -8.51 5.54
CA LYS A 210 -4.73 -7.92 5.10
C LYS A 210 -5.24 -8.53 3.80
N LEU A 211 -4.37 -8.80 2.82
CA LEU A 211 -4.74 -9.43 1.55
C LEU A 211 -5.21 -10.88 1.74
N SER A 212 -4.65 -11.62 2.70
CA SER A 212 -5.10 -12.97 2.99
C SER A 212 -6.57 -13.03 3.43
N TYR A 213 -7.04 -12.04 4.19
CA TYR A 213 -8.45 -11.88 4.53
C TYR A 213 -9.27 -11.41 3.34
N TYR A 214 -8.81 -10.37 2.66
CA TYR A 214 -9.50 -9.80 1.50
C TYR A 214 -9.85 -10.85 0.45
N TYR A 215 -8.91 -11.74 0.12
CA TYR A 215 -9.11 -12.79 -0.86
C TYR A 215 -9.92 -13.98 -0.30
N ALA A 216 -9.73 -14.34 0.97
CA ALA A 216 -10.50 -15.40 1.61
C ALA A 216 -12.01 -15.08 1.65
N ASP A 217 -12.36 -13.83 2.01
CA ASP A 217 -13.76 -13.35 2.03
C ASP A 217 -14.42 -13.40 0.65
N ARG A 218 -13.61 -13.25 -0.40
CA ARG A 218 -14.05 -13.33 -1.81
C ARG A 218 -13.97 -14.74 -2.40
N LYS A 219 -13.62 -15.72 -1.57
CA LYS A 219 -13.43 -17.13 -1.97
C LYS A 219 -12.35 -17.33 -3.03
N ASP A 220 -11.44 -16.39 -3.17
CA ASP A 220 -10.22 -16.54 -3.98
C ASP A 220 -9.15 -17.25 -3.15
N ILE A 221 -9.36 -18.54 -2.95
CA ILE A 221 -8.53 -19.37 -2.10
C ILE A 221 -7.06 -19.42 -2.56
N PRO A 222 -6.76 -19.49 -3.88
CA PRO A 222 -5.37 -19.47 -4.35
C PRO A 222 -4.60 -18.21 -3.92
N ARG A 223 -5.16 -17.01 -4.14
CA ARG A 223 -4.50 -15.77 -3.73
C ARG A 223 -4.45 -15.62 -2.21
N ALA A 224 -5.52 -15.98 -1.51
CA ALA A 224 -5.51 -16.00 -0.05
C ALA A 224 -4.38 -16.88 0.51
N ALA A 225 -4.20 -18.10 -0.03
CA ALA A 225 -3.14 -19.02 0.37
C ALA A 225 -1.74 -18.47 0.07
N GLN A 226 -1.54 -17.83 -1.07
CA GLN A 226 -0.26 -17.19 -1.41
C GLN A 226 0.13 -16.12 -0.37
N HIS A 227 -0.83 -15.26 0.01
CA HIS A 227 -0.59 -14.24 1.03
C HIS A 227 -0.44 -14.83 2.44
N CYS A 228 -1.14 -15.90 2.77
CA CYS A 228 -0.88 -16.65 4.00
C CYS A 228 0.56 -17.19 4.05
N GLN A 229 1.08 -17.73 2.96
CA GLN A 229 2.46 -18.21 2.88
C GLN A 229 3.48 -17.07 3.06
N LYS A 230 3.27 -15.92 2.39
CA LYS A 230 4.13 -14.74 2.56
C LYS A 230 4.10 -14.22 4.00
N MET A 231 2.91 -14.14 4.61
CA MET A 231 2.72 -13.73 5.99
C MET A 231 3.47 -14.67 6.96
N MET A 232 3.36 -15.98 6.75
CA MET A 232 4.03 -16.99 7.59
C MET A 232 5.55 -16.99 7.46
N ALA A 233 6.07 -16.67 6.26
CA ALA A 233 7.50 -16.61 6.00
C ALA A 233 8.19 -15.37 6.61
N ALA A 234 7.41 -14.35 7.01
CA ALA A 234 7.96 -13.09 7.52
C ALA A 234 8.56 -13.21 8.93
N TYR A 235 8.10 -14.17 9.72
CA TYR A 235 8.52 -14.36 11.11
C TYR A 235 8.86 -15.82 11.40
N GLY A 236 9.99 -16.04 12.08
CA GLY A 236 10.48 -17.36 12.45
C GLY A 236 9.62 -18.05 13.52
N GLU A 237 9.97 -19.30 13.79
CA GLU A 237 9.33 -20.04 14.87
C GLU A 237 9.61 -19.35 16.22
N GLY A 238 8.56 -19.07 17.00
CA GLY A 238 8.66 -18.35 18.29
C GLY A 238 8.64 -16.82 18.17
N GLU A 239 8.83 -16.22 16.99
CA GLU A 239 8.66 -14.78 16.80
C GLU A 239 7.16 -14.40 16.73
N THR A 240 6.83 -13.27 17.36
CA THR A 240 5.48 -12.67 17.27
C THR A 240 5.57 -11.34 16.53
N PRO A 241 4.76 -11.11 15.48
CA PRO A 241 4.77 -9.86 14.74
C PRO A 241 4.40 -8.66 15.62
N PRO A 242 4.94 -7.47 15.36
CA PRO A 242 4.52 -6.25 16.03
C PRO A 242 3.00 -6.03 15.93
N GLY A 243 2.37 -5.67 17.05
CA GLY A 243 0.92 -5.44 17.12
C GLY A 243 0.07 -6.72 17.31
N TYR A 244 0.70 -7.89 17.41
CA TYR A 244 0.04 -9.15 17.76
C TYR A 244 0.37 -9.54 19.21
N THR A 245 -0.60 -10.14 19.93
CA THR A 245 -0.29 -10.98 21.08
C THR A 245 0.10 -12.37 20.62
N SER A 246 0.81 -13.13 21.46
CA SER A 246 1.20 -14.51 21.14
C SER A 246 -0.02 -15.38 20.81
N GLU A 247 -1.11 -15.24 21.58
CA GLU A 247 -2.35 -15.98 21.39
C GLU A 247 -3.01 -15.65 20.04
N ARG A 248 -3.08 -14.35 19.71
CA ARG A 248 -3.63 -13.92 18.43
C ARG A 248 -2.77 -14.41 17.25
N TRP A 249 -1.45 -14.39 17.40
CA TRP A 249 -0.55 -14.90 16.38
C TRP A 249 -0.70 -16.40 16.16
N VAL A 250 -0.87 -17.16 17.25
CA VAL A 250 -1.17 -18.61 17.17
C VAL A 250 -2.47 -18.87 16.39
N GLN A 251 -3.53 -18.10 16.65
CA GLN A 251 -4.80 -18.22 15.93
C GLN A 251 -4.64 -17.87 14.44
N GLU A 252 -3.87 -16.80 14.12
CA GLU A 252 -3.58 -16.43 12.73
C GLU A 252 -2.80 -17.52 12.00
N LYS A 253 -1.82 -18.14 12.64
CA LYS A 253 -1.09 -19.28 12.08
C LYS A 253 -2.03 -20.45 11.78
N ALA A 254 -2.91 -20.79 12.71
CA ALA A 254 -3.91 -21.85 12.50
C ALA A 254 -4.82 -21.55 11.30
N ARG A 255 -5.33 -20.31 11.22
CA ARG A 255 -6.15 -19.85 10.09
C ARG A 255 -5.38 -19.92 8.77
N ALA A 256 -4.16 -19.41 8.75
CA ALA A 256 -3.33 -19.40 7.55
C ALA A 256 -3.10 -20.82 7.01
N TYR A 257 -2.75 -21.77 7.90
CA TYR A 257 -2.60 -23.16 7.51
C TYR A 257 -3.90 -23.83 7.04
N SER A 258 -5.07 -23.44 7.58
CA SER A 258 -6.36 -23.93 7.05
C SER A 258 -6.61 -23.43 5.62
N ILE A 259 -6.35 -22.16 5.32
CA ILE A 259 -6.49 -21.60 3.96
C ILE A 259 -5.50 -22.28 2.99
N ILE A 260 -4.25 -22.47 3.41
CA ILE A 260 -3.23 -23.18 2.63
C ILE A 260 -3.67 -24.65 2.37
N GLY A 261 -4.19 -25.32 3.41
CA GLY A 261 -4.72 -26.67 3.30
C GLY A 261 -5.88 -26.75 2.32
N ARG A 262 -6.81 -25.79 2.37
CA ARG A 262 -7.94 -25.69 1.45
C ARG A 262 -7.47 -25.48 0.00
N ASN A 263 -6.49 -24.63 -0.24
CA ASN A 263 -5.91 -24.46 -1.58
C ASN A 263 -5.33 -25.77 -2.13
N TYR A 264 -4.61 -26.54 -1.31
CA TYR A 264 -4.09 -27.85 -1.70
C TYR A 264 -5.22 -28.84 -1.95
N TYR A 265 -6.27 -28.85 -1.11
CA TYR A 265 -7.42 -29.73 -1.27
C TYR A 265 -8.17 -29.46 -2.59
N GLU A 266 -8.49 -28.19 -2.90
CA GLU A 266 -9.16 -27.79 -4.13
C GLU A 266 -8.34 -28.17 -5.38
N ARG A 267 -7.02 -28.18 -5.28
CA ARG A 267 -6.09 -28.65 -6.31
C ARG A 267 -5.85 -30.18 -6.31
N LYS A 268 -6.60 -30.93 -5.51
CA LYS A 268 -6.48 -32.38 -5.34
C LYS A 268 -5.09 -32.85 -4.85
N GLN A 269 -4.34 -31.99 -4.22
CA GLN A 269 -3.04 -32.31 -3.62
C GLN A 269 -3.24 -32.75 -2.17
N PHE A 270 -3.93 -33.89 -1.98
CA PHE A 270 -4.44 -34.33 -0.68
C PHE A 270 -3.34 -34.55 0.36
N GLY A 271 -2.18 -35.06 -0.02
CA GLY A 271 -1.04 -35.22 0.90
C GLY A 271 -0.54 -33.88 1.47
N ASN A 272 -0.41 -32.83 0.61
CA ASN A 272 -0.04 -31.50 1.04
C ASN A 272 -1.12 -30.86 1.90
N ALA A 273 -2.40 -31.09 1.56
CA ALA A 273 -3.54 -30.61 2.34
C ALA A 273 -3.53 -31.20 3.77
N VAL A 274 -3.29 -32.50 3.90
CA VAL A 274 -3.14 -33.18 5.21
C VAL A 274 -2.04 -32.55 6.03
N GLY A 275 -0.87 -32.30 5.45
CA GLY A 275 0.25 -31.63 6.13
C GLY A 275 -0.14 -30.23 6.64
N ALA A 276 -0.81 -29.42 5.79
CA ALA A 276 -1.25 -28.09 6.17
C ALA A 276 -2.30 -28.10 7.29
N TYR A 277 -3.31 -28.98 7.19
CA TYR A 277 -4.34 -29.08 8.24
C TYR A 277 -3.78 -29.59 9.56
N ASN A 278 -2.84 -30.54 9.55
CA ASN A 278 -2.14 -30.96 10.76
C ASN A 278 -1.36 -29.81 11.39
N ASN A 279 -0.72 -28.96 10.59
CA ASN A 279 -0.07 -27.74 11.10
C ASN A 279 -1.10 -26.77 11.68
N SER A 280 -2.27 -26.61 11.06
CA SER A 280 -3.34 -25.81 11.64
C SER A 280 -3.75 -26.33 13.04
N LEU A 281 -3.94 -27.64 13.18
CA LEU A 281 -4.31 -28.29 14.45
C LEU A 281 -3.20 -28.25 15.52
N LYS A 282 -1.93 -28.17 15.12
CA LYS A 282 -0.81 -27.93 16.06
C LYS A 282 -0.97 -26.59 16.79
N TYR A 283 -1.47 -25.57 16.11
CA TYR A 283 -1.70 -24.24 16.67
C TYR A 283 -3.09 -24.09 17.31
N TYR A 284 -4.11 -24.73 16.75
CA TYR A 284 -5.46 -24.66 17.27
C TYR A 284 -6.18 -26.01 17.17
N ARG A 285 -6.10 -26.80 18.23
CA ARG A 285 -6.69 -28.15 18.30
C ARG A 285 -8.19 -28.20 18.09
N GLN A 286 -8.92 -27.11 18.34
CA GLN A 286 -10.36 -27.02 18.18
C GLN A 286 -10.79 -26.45 16.82
N ASN A 287 -10.00 -26.67 15.76
CA ASN A 287 -10.32 -26.27 14.42
C ASN A 287 -11.15 -27.35 13.71
N ASP A 288 -12.49 -27.16 13.70
CA ASP A 288 -13.45 -28.07 13.07
C ASP A 288 -13.30 -28.13 11.54
N GLU A 289 -12.97 -27.01 10.87
CA GLU A 289 -12.66 -26.97 9.44
C GLU A 289 -11.49 -27.90 9.10
N ALA A 290 -10.42 -27.83 9.88
CA ALA A 290 -9.24 -28.66 9.65
C ALA A 290 -9.57 -30.16 9.79
N TYR A 291 -10.31 -30.55 10.81
CA TYR A 291 -10.75 -31.94 10.96
C TYR A 291 -11.69 -32.38 9.85
N TYR A 292 -12.62 -31.53 9.44
CA TYR A 292 -13.53 -31.85 8.32
C TYR A 292 -12.75 -32.14 7.03
N TYR A 293 -11.87 -31.23 6.63
CA TYR A 293 -11.09 -31.42 5.41
C TYR A 293 -10.04 -32.53 5.51
N LEU A 294 -9.50 -32.82 6.69
CA LEU A 294 -8.71 -34.05 6.92
C LEU A 294 -9.55 -35.28 6.62
N GLY A 295 -10.79 -35.34 7.14
CA GLY A 295 -11.72 -36.40 6.83
C GLY A 295 -11.96 -36.55 5.31
N MET A 296 -12.15 -35.44 4.62
CA MET A 296 -12.30 -35.45 3.16
C MET A 296 -11.03 -35.94 2.44
N CYS A 297 -9.85 -35.50 2.86
CA CYS A 297 -8.58 -35.94 2.27
C CYS A 297 -8.37 -37.46 2.45
N PHE A 298 -8.59 -37.99 3.65
CA PHE A 298 -8.44 -39.42 3.92
C PHE A 298 -9.51 -40.26 3.20
N TRP A 299 -10.74 -39.75 3.06
CA TRP A 299 -11.75 -40.39 2.25
C TRP A 299 -11.32 -40.54 0.79
N GLN A 300 -10.78 -39.47 0.20
CA GLN A 300 -10.22 -39.51 -1.18
C GLN A 300 -9.02 -40.44 -1.32
N ALA A 301 -8.27 -40.67 -0.24
CA ALA A 301 -7.15 -41.60 -0.17
C ALA A 301 -7.58 -43.05 0.15
N ASN A 302 -8.90 -43.34 0.23
CA ASN A 302 -9.47 -44.61 0.64
C ASN A 302 -9.08 -45.06 2.08
N ASP A 303 -8.62 -44.17 2.92
CA ASP A 303 -8.43 -44.41 4.36
C ASP A 303 -9.70 -44.05 5.12
N SER A 304 -10.69 -44.94 5.00
CA SER A 304 -12.01 -44.75 5.57
C SER A 304 -12.01 -44.68 7.11
N VAL A 305 -11.09 -45.36 7.76
CA VAL A 305 -11.00 -45.38 9.23
C VAL A 305 -10.55 -44.00 9.75
N THR A 306 -9.49 -43.45 9.21
CA THR A 306 -8.99 -42.13 9.59
C THR A 306 -9.97 -41.01 9.16
N ALA A 307 -10.65 -41.19 8.01
CA ALA A 307 -11.68 -40.27 7.56
C ALA A 307 -12.86 -40.18 8.55
N LEU A 308 -13.42 -41.33 8.97
CA LEU A 308 -14.49 -41.38 9.96
C LEU A 308 -14.11 -40.76 11.30
N LYS A 309 -12.90 -41.04 11.79
CA LYS A 309 -12.38 -40.42 13.03
C LYS A 309 -12.26 -38.91 12.89
N SER A 310 -11.77 -38.41 11.76
CA SER A 310 -11.61 -36.98 11.51
C SER A 310 -12.96 -36.26 11.45
N PHE A 311 -13.94 -36.82 10.73
CA PHE A 311 -15.31 -36.28 10.72
C PHE A 311 -15.96 -36.31 12.10
N ALA A 312 -15.76 -37.35 12.89
CA ALA A 312 -16.26 -37.46 14.25
C ALA A 312 -15.70 -36.36 15.15
N LYS A 313 -14.39 -36.07 15.04
CA LYS A 313 -13.74 -34.95 15.75
C LYS A 313 -14.34 -33.60 15.33
N ALA A 314 -14.49 -33.35 14.02
CA ALA A 314 -15.13 -32.13 13.54
C ALA A 314 -16.57 -31.97 14.08
N TYR A 315 -17.34 -33.06 14.11
CA TYR A 315 -18.69 -33.06 14.68
C TYR A 315 -18.71 -32.77 16.17
N SER A 316 -17.80 -33.40 16.93
CA SER A 316 -17.74 -33.27 18.40
C SER A 316 -17.45 -31.85 18.88
N LEU A 317 -16.86 -31.01 18.04
CA LEU A 317 -16.56 -29.61 18.37
C LEU A 317 -17.79 -28.69 18.40
N ASN A 318 -18.91 -29.12 17.82
CA ASN A 318 -20.16 -28.34 17.74
C ASN A 318 -19.96 -26.93 17.17
N LYS A 319 -19.21 -26.81 16.07
CA LYS A 319 -18.84 -25.59 15.36
C LYS A 319 -19.43 -25.61 13.93
N PRO A 320 -19.22 -24.60 13.08
CA PRO A 320 -19.86 -24.49 11.77
C PRO A 320 -19.79 -25.72 10.88
N TYR A 321 -18.67 -26.46 10.87
CA TYR A 321 -18.52 -27.69 10.09
C TYR A 321 -19.16 -28.93 10.71
N SER A 322 -19.67 -28.85 11.94
CA SER A 322 -20.20 -29.99 12.66
C SER A 322 -21.30 -30.76 11.89
N LYS A 323 -22.32 -30.06 11.40
CA LYS A 323 -23.42 -30.68 10.64
C LYS A 323 -22.94 -31.33 9.34
N THR A 324 -22.06 -30.64 8.60
CA THR A 324 -21.50 -31.15 7.34
C THR A 324 -20.61 -32.37 7.60
N ALA A 325 -19.80 -32.33 8.66
CA ALA A 325 -18.97 -33.46 9.08
C ALA A 325 -19.81 -34.69 9.46
N ARG A 326 -20.94 -34.49 10.18
CA ARG A 326 -21.86 -35.56 10.51
C ARG A 326 -22.45 -36.21 9.26
N SER A 327 -22.92 -35.39 8.32
CA SER A 327 -23.50 -35.90 7.04
C SER A 327 -22.47 -36.71 6.23
N SER A 328 -21.22 -36.16 6.12
CA SER A 328 -20.14 -36.87 5.40
C SER A 328 -19.78 -38.18 6.09
N MET A 329 -19.70 -38.19 7.43
CA MET A 329 -19.42 -39.36 8.23
C MET A 329 -20.48 -40.44 8.02
N GLU A 330 -21.76 -40.08 8.07
CA GLU A 330 -22.90 -41.01 7.87
C GLU A 330 -22.90 -41.60 6.44
N THR A 331 -22.60 -40.76 5.44
CA THR A 331 -22.49 -41.20 4.06
C THR A 331 -21.38 -42.24 3.90
N LEU A 332 -20.18 -41.94 4.40
CA LEU A 332 -19.08 -42.87 4.33
C LEU A 332 -19.34 -44.15 5.13
N TYR A 333 -19.93 -44.02 6.32
CA TYR A 333 -20.23 -45.16 7.18
C TYR A 333 -21.24 -46.11 6.52
N LYS A 334 -22.34 -45.59 5.93
CA LYS A 334 -23.33 -46.37 5.16
C LYS A 334 -22.72 -47.11 3.97
N GLN A 335 -21.75 -46.46 3.25
CA GLN A 335 -21.03 -47.13 2.15
C GLN A 335 -20.28 -48.36 2.60
N LEU A 336 -19.67 -48.29 3.82
CA LEU A 336 -18.89 -49.39 4.39
C LEU A 336 -19.70 -50.48 5.06
N HIS A 337 -20.95 -50.17 5.48
CA HIS A 337 -21.80 -51.06 6.28
C HIS A 337 -23.14 -51.35 5.63
N ASN A 338 -23.17 -51.49 4.30
CA ASN A 338 -24.38 -51.87 3.53
C ASN A 338 -25.64 -51.05 3.86
N GLY A 339 -25.43 -49.73 4.10
CA GLY A 339 -26.54 -48.80 4.40
C GLY A 339 -26.87 -48.65 5.89
N SER A 340 -26.30 -49.46 6.77
CA SER A 340 -26.53 -49.38 8.23
C SER A 340 -25.76 -48.22 8.88
N LEU A 341 -26.31 -47.64 9.93
CA LEU A 341 -25.66 -46.72 10.85
C LEU A 341 -25.35 -47.35 12.22
N GLU A 342 -25.63 -48.65 12.37
CA GLU A 342 -25.35 -49.34 13.62
C GLU A 342 -23.87 -49.29 13.97
N GLY A 343 -23.55 -48.86 15.20
CA GLY A 343 -22.18 -48.73 15.68
C GLY A 343 -21.52 -47.36 15.44
N ILE A 344 -22.11 -46.46 14.64
CA ILE A 344 -21.54 -45.13 14.35
C ILE A 344 -21.30 -44.28 15.62
N ASP A 345 -22.16 -44.46 16.63
CA ASP A 345 -22.05 -43.72 17.90
C ASP A 345 -20.83 -44.15 18.73
N ALA A 346 -20.28 -45.34 18.52
CA ALA A 346 -19.03 -45.76 19.16
C ALA A 346 -17.85 -44.90 18.66
N ILE A 347 -17.79 -44.57 17.37
CA ILE A 347 -16.75 -43.70 16.80
C ILE A 347 -16.89 -42.29 17.35
N LEU A 348 -18.12 -41.76 17.49
CA LEU A 348 -18.38 -40.45 18.06
C LEU A 348 -17.93 -40.35 19.53
N ARG A 349 -18.26 -41.39 20.34
CA ARG A 349 -17.81 -41.43 21.76
C ARG A 349 -16.31 -41.45 21.87
N THR A 350 -15.62 -42.25 21.04
CA THR A 350 -14.15 -42.28 21.04
C THR A 350 -13.57 -40.94 20.64
N ALA A 351 -14.04 -40.35 19.54
CA ALA A 351 -13.56 -39.05 19.10
C ALA A 351 -13.79 -37.94 20.14
N THR A 352 -14.96 -37.92 20.79
CA THR A 352 -15.27 -36.94 21.85
C THR A 352 -14.35 -37.12 23.07
N ALA A 353 -14.00 -38.36 23.42
CA ALA A 353 -13.06 -38.62 24.51
C ALA A 353 -11.63 -38.14 24.20
N GLU A 354 -11.18 -38.31 22.95
CA GLU A 354 -9.86 -37.83 22.49
C GLU A 354 -9.75 -36.30 22.40
N MET A 355 -10.88 -35.61 22.33
CA MET A 355 -10.92 -34.14 22.21
C MET A 355 -10.99 -33.40 23.57
N LYS A 356 -11.26 -34.11 24.65
CA LYS A 356 -11.19 -33.61 26.03
C LYS A 356 -9.78 -33.55 26.55
#